data_d7fe2a52d5ad120c7cbd4707321dc9f4
#
_entry.id   d7fe2a52d5ad120c7cbd4707321dc9f4
#
_cell.length_a   1.000
_cell.length_b   1.000
_cell.length_c   1.000
_cell.angle_alpha   90.00
_cell.angle_beta   90.00
_cell.angle_gamma   90.00
#
_symmetry.space_group_name_H-M   'P 1'
#
loop_
_entity.id
_entity.type
_entity.pdbx_description
1 polymer ?
#
loop_
_entity_poly.entity_id
_entity_poly.type
_entity_poly.pdbx_seq_one_letter_code
_entity_poly.pdbx_strand_id
1 'polypeptide(L)'
;MPIPDFIVALRRKIGTELLWLPGVTAVVRRADEILLVRRADNGSWTPITGIVDPGEQPATAAAREAKEETGVDISVDRLASAGATTPMVYPNGDRAVYMDLTFSCTWRSGEAYVADDESSDVGWFHVDELPEMHPELRARIDAALSGEVAARFATP
;
A
#
# COMPACT_ATOMS: atom_id res chain seq x y z
N MET A 1 -10.81 5.62 0.10
CA MET A 1 -10.67 6.29 -1.23
C MET A 1 -11.62 5.65 -2.22
N PRO A 2 -12.37 6.40 -2.98
CA PRO A 2 -13.21 5.82 -4.02
C PRO A 2 -12.35 5.09 -5.06
N ILE A 3 -12.90 4.03 -5.64
CA ILE A 3 -12.24 3.32 -6.74
C ILE A 3 -11.89 4.34 -7.84
N PRO A 4 -10.63 4.39 -8.33
CA PRO A 4 -10.22 5.36 -9.36
C PRO A 4 -11.13 5.33 -10.60
N ASP A 5 -11.44 6.49 -11.14
CA ASP A 5 -12.38 6.64 -12.27
C ASP A 5 -12.00 5.79 -13.49
N PHE A 6 -10.70 5.63 -13.76
CA PHE A 6 -10.26 4.80 -14.88
C PHE A 6 -10.57 3.31 -14.65
N ILE A 7 -10.51 2.83 -13.40
CA ILE A 7 -10.93 1.46 -13.04
C ILE A 7 -12.43 1.31 -13.24
N VAL A 8 -13.22 2.28 -12.77
CA VAL A 8 -14.69 2.28 -12.97
C VAL A 8 -15.02 2.23 -14.47
N ALA A 9 -14.33 3.02 -15.28
CA ALA A 9 -14.53 3.04 -16.74
C ALA A 9 -14.16 1.69 -17.41
N LEU A 10 -13.08 1.04 -16.96
CA LEU A 10 -12.68 -0.29 -17.42
C LEU A 10 -13.71 -1.33 -17.00
N ARG A 11 -14.16 -1.35 -15.75
CA ARG A 11 -15.13 -2.31 -15.21
C ARG A 11 -16.46 -2.27 -15.96
N ARG A 12 -16.91 -1.11 -16.39
CA ARG A 12 -18.11 -0.97 -17.25
C ARG A 12 -18.00 -1.74 -18.58
N LYS A 13 -16.77 -1.94 -19.08
CA LYS A 13 -16.53 -2.64 -20.36
C LYS A 13 -16.25 -4.13 -20.17
N ILE A 14 -15.57 -4.51 -19.09
CA ILE A 14 -15.06 -5.87 -18.89
C ILE A 14 -15.72 -6.61 -17.72
N GLY A 15 -16.61 -5.96 -16.96
CA GLY A 15 -17.23 -6.56 -15.78
C GLY A 15 -16.18 -6.95 -14.72
N THR A 16 -16.25 -8.20 -14.26
CA THR A 16 -15.38 -8.73 -13.19
C THR A 16 -14.13 -9.46 -13.73
N GLU A 17 -13.82 -9.31 -15.01
CA GLU A 17 -12.62 -9.92 -15.59
C GLU A 17 -11.35 -9.47 -14.86
N LEU A 18 -10.31 -10.32 -14.88
CA LEU A 18 -9.05 -10.03 -14.19
C LEU A 18 -8.39 -8.77 -14.75
N LEU A 19 -8.13 -7.79 -13.88
CA LEU A 19 -7.32 -6.62 -14.17
C LEU A 19 -5.89 -6.79 -13.66
N TRP A 20 -4.93 -6.43 -14.50
CA TRP A 20 -3.53 -6.27 -14.17
C TRP A 20 -3.25 -4.79 -13.92
N LEU A 21 -2.93 -4.42 -12.68
CA LEU A 21 -2.87 -3.04 -12.22
C LEU A 21 -1.53 -2.69 -11.58
N PRO A 22 -1.04 -1.46 -11.74
CA PRO A 22 0.07 -0.96 -10.97
C PRO A 22 -0.39 -0.58 -9.56
N GLY A 23 0.30 -1.10 -8.55
CA GLY A 23 0.07 -0.79 -7.14
C GLY A 23 1.32 -0.27 -6.45
N VAL A 24 1.13 0.45 -5.35
CA VAL A 24 2.20 0.89 -4.46
C VAL A 24 1.93 0.49 -3.03
N THR A 25 2.99 0.28 -2.29
CA THR A 25 2.98 0.12 -0.84
C THR A 25 3.94 1.13 -0.23
N ALA A 26 3.47 1.96 0.69
CA ALA A 26 4.29 2.87 1.47
C ALA A 26 4.49 2.32 2.88
N VAL A 27 5.71 1.93 3.21
CA VAL A 27 6.11 1.57 4.58
C VAL A 27 6.69 2.81 5.24
N VAL A 28 5.88 3.48 6.03
CA VAL A 28 6.21 4.77 6.64
C VAL A 28 6.80 4.55 8.02
N ARG A 29 8.06 4.93 8.20
CA ARG A 29 8.80 4.80 9.45
C ARG A 29 8.91 6.12 10.21
N ARG A 30 8.74 6.04 11.53
CA ARG A 30 9.03 7.11 12.50
C ARG A 30 9.79 6.49 13.67
N ALA A 31 11.09 6.78 13.78
CA ALA A 31 11.99 6.11 14.74
C ALA A 31 11.91 4.57 14.63
N ASP A 32 11.47 3.87 15.67
CA ASP A 32 11.32 2.42 15.70
C ASP A 32 9.87 1.94 15.47
N GLU A 33 9.03 2.83 14.95
CA GLU A 33 7.63 2.53 14.66
C GLU A 33 7.36 2.64 13.16
N ILE A 34 6.38 1.87 12.69
CA ILE A 34 5.80 2.01 11.36
C ILE A 34 4.30 2.30 11.44
N LEU A 35 3.81 3.05 10.47
CA LEU A 35 2.40 3.39 10.35
C LEU A 35 1.65 2.27 9.65
N LEU A 36 0.61 1.78 10.29
CA LEU A 36 -0.32 0.81 9.71
C LEU A 36 -1.74 1.37 9.73
N VAL A 37 -2.53 0.93 8.79
CA VAL A 37 -3.98 1.18 8.72
C VAL A 37 -4.72 -0.14 8.90
N ARG A 38 -5.91 -0.08 9.51
CA ARG A 38 -6.79 -1.23 9.65
C ARG A 38 -7.89 -1.15 8.60
N ARG A 39 -7.92 -2.10 7.70
CA ARG A 39 -8.92 -2.14 6.62
C ARG A 39 -10.34 -2.25 7.17
N ALA A 40 -11.25 -1.43 6.64
CA ALA A 40 -12.66 -1.45 7.03
C ALA A 40 -13.39 -2.71 6.51
N ASP A 41 -12.95 -3.29 5.38
CA ASP A 41 -13.61 -4.42 4.73
C ASP A 41 -13.37 -5.78 5.42
N ASN A 42 -12.18 -5.99 6.00
CA ASN A 42 -11.82 -7.28 6.60
C ASN A 42 -11.14 -7.18 7.98
N GLY A 43 -10.90 -5.97 8.48
CA GLY A 43 -10.29 -5.73 9.79
C GLY A 43 -8.80 -6.03 9.90
N SER A 44 -8.12 -6.35 8.79
CA SER A 44 -6.69 -6.64 8.79
C SER A 44 -5.86 -5.37 8.86
N TRP A 45 -4.76 -5.41 9.61
CA TRP A 45 -3.75 -4.37 9.59
C TRP A 45 -2.82 -4.51 8.38
N THR A 46 -2.55 -3.41 7.71
CA THR A 46 -1.70 -3.37 6.51
C THR A 46 -0.84 -2.11 6.51
N PRO A 47 0.32 -2.10 5.83
CA PRO A 47 0.94 -0.84 5.43
C PRO A 47 0.00 -0.09 4.49
N ILE A 48 0.30 1.18 4.22
CA ILE A 48 -0.48 1.99 3.28
C ILE A 48 -0.28 1.42 1.87
N THR A 49 -1.40 1.18 1.16
CA THR A 49 -1.38 0.65 -0.21
C THR A 49 -2.30 1.47 -1.11
N GLY A 50 -2.01 1.53 -2.39
CA GLY A 50 -2.86 2.22 -3.33
C GLY A 50 -2.60 1.86 -4.77
N ILE A 51 -3.43 2.37 -5.66
CA ILE A 51 -3.33 2.20 -7.11
C ILE A 51 -2.63 3.43 -7.69
N VAL A 52 -1.68 3.20 -8.59
CA VAL A 52 -1.03 4.28 -9.35
C VAL A 52 -1.97 4.74 -10.45
N ASP A 53 -2.30 6.02 -10.49
CA ASP A 53 -3.14 6.59 -11.53
C ASP A 53 -2.42 6.65 -12.89
N PRO A 54 -3.16 6.63 -14.01
CA PRO A 54 -2.57 6.77 -15.33
C PRO A 54 -1.70 8.02 -15.46
N GLY A 55 -0.40 7.83 -15.72
CA GLY A 55 0.56 8.93 -15.86
C GLY A 55 1.19 9.42 -14.55
N GLU A 56 0.73 8.92 -13.40
CA GLU A 56 1.32 9.24 -12.10
C GLU A 56 2.63 8.47 -11.89
N GLN A 57 3.60 9.09 -11.24
CA GLN A 57 4.82 8.39 -10.82
C GLN A 57 4.55 7.55 -9.55
N PRO A 58 5.06 6.32 -9.45
CA PRO A 58 4.77 5.46 -8.30
C PRO A 58 5.15 6.06 -6.93
N ALA A 59 6.25 6.78 -6.84
CA ALA A 59 6.63 7.45 -5.59
C ALA A 59 5.67 8.59 -5.22
N THR A 60 5.12 9.29 -6.22
CA THR A 60 4.07 10.30 -6.01
C THR A 60 2.78 9.65 -5.51
N ALA A 61 2.39 8.51 -6.11
CA ALA A 61 1.24 7.75 -5.65
C ALA A 61 1.40 7.32 -4.19
N ALA A 62 2.57 6.80 -3.79
CA ALA A 62 2.84 6.41 -2.41
C ALA A 62 2.68 7.57 -1.42
N ALA A 63 3.17 8.76 -1.78
CA ALA A 63 3.03 9.96 -0.94
C ALA A 63 1.57 10.45 -0.88
N ARG A 64 0.85 10.41 -2.01
CA ARG A 64 -0.57 10.77 -2.10
C ARG A 64 -1.43 9.86 -1.23
N GLU A 65 -1.26 8.53 -1.36
CA GLU A 65 -2.01 7.55 -0.56
C GLU A 65 -1.76 7.72 0.94
N ALA A 66 -0.51 7.95 1.35
CA ALA A 66 -0.21 8.22 2.76
C ALA A 66 -0.97 9.45 3.28
N LYS A 67 -1.04 10.51 2.48
CA LYS A 67 -1.77 11.74 2.84
C LYS A 67 -3.28 11.51 2.87
N GLU A 68 -3.83 10.82 1.87
CA GLU A 68 -5.26 10.58 1.72
C GLU A 68 -5.80 9.65 2.81
N GLU A 69 -5.10 8.54 3.10
CA GLU A 69 -5.57 7.57 4.09
C GLU A 69 -5.30 7.97 5.55
N THR A 70 -4.19 8.69 5.81
CA THR A 70 -3.72 8.88 7.19
C THR A 70 -3.44 10.34 7.58
N GLY A 71 -3.51 11.28 6.65
CA GLY A 71 -3.23 12.70 6.91
C GLY A 71 -1.75 13.06 7.08
N VAL A 72 -0.82 12.09 7.05
CA VAL A 72 0.61 12.37 7.26
C VAL A 72 1.32 12.79 5.97
N ASP A 73 2.37 13.58 6.11
CA ASP A 73 3.31 13.91 5.05
C ASP A 73 4.57 13.05 5.20
N ILE A 74 5.03 12.48 4.10
CA ILE A 74 6.17 11.56 4.07
C ILE A 74 7.21 11.96 3.03
N SER A 75 8.45 11.50 3.21
CA SER A 75 9.40 11.37 2.10
C SER A 75 9.44 9.93 1.62
N VAL A 76 9.51 9.74 0.33
CA VAL A 76 9.70 8.44 -0.31
C VAL A 76 11.19 8.30 -0.60
N ASP A 77 11.86 7.39 0.10
CA ASP A 77 13.32 7.40 0.18
C ASP A 77 13.96 6.34 -0.75
N ARG A 78 13.34 5.17 -0.89
CA ARG A 78 13.93 4.03 -1.58
C ARG A 78 12.87 3.05 -2.09
N LEU A 79 13.08 2.53 -3.29
CA LEU A 79 12.34 1.34 -3.74
C LEU A 79 12.87 0.12 -3.00
N ALA A 80 12.02 -0.50 -2.18
CA ALA A 80 12.40 -1.62 -1.33
C ALA A 80 12.15 -2.99 -1.97
N SER A 81 11.05 -3.13 -2.71
CA SER A 81 10.76 -4.34 -3.47
C SER A 81 9.85 -4.05 -4.66
N ALA A 82 9.88 -4.96 -5.62
CA ALA A 82 8.98 -4.98 -6.76
C ALA A 82 8.56 -6.42 -7.04
N GLY A 83 7.25 -6.66 -7.24
CA GLY A 83 6.76 -8.01 -7.48
C GLY A 83 5.27 -8.07 -7.82
N ALA A 84 4.86 -9.18 -8.39
CA ALA A 84 3.45 -9.46 -8.65
C ALA A 84 2.79 -10.00 -7.38
N THR A 85 1.57 -9.53 -7.10
CA THR A 85 0.75 -10.07 -6.00
C THR A 85 0.07 -11.38 -6.42
N THR A 86 -0.42 -12.12 -5.44
CA THR A 86 -1.41 -13.16 -5.70
C THR A 86 -2.74 -12.53 -6.16
N PRO A 87 -3.55 -13.26 -6.97
CA PRO A 87 -4.86 -12.76 -7.39
C PRO A 87 -5.76 -12.43 -6.19
N MET A 88 -6.40 -11.26 -6.25
CA MET A 88 -7.39 -10.81 -5.28
C MET A 88 -8.79 -10.88 -5.87
N VAL A 89 -9.76 -11.30 -5.05
CA VAL A 89 -11.19 -11.25 -5.37
C VAL A 89 -11.85 -10.35 -4.33
N TYR A 90 -12.45 -9.27 -4.80
CA TYR A 90 -13.17 -8.32 -3.94
C TYR A 90 -14.60 -8.79 -3.65
N PRO A 91 -15.26 -8.28 -2.59
CA PRO A 91 -16.62 -8.67 -2.24
C PRO A 91 -17.66 -8.49 -3.35
N ASN A 92 -17.45 -7.52 -4.25
CA ASN A 92 -18.31 -7.28 -5.41
C ASN A 92 -18.02 -8.21 -6.60
N GLY A 93 -17.08 -9.16 -6.46
CA GLY A 93 -16.67 -10.11 -7.49
C GLY A 93 -15.58 -9.62 -8.45
N ASP A 94 -15.12 -8.37 -8.31
CA ASP A 94 -13.99 -7.87 -9.10
C ASP A 94 -12.72 -8.64 -8.79
N ARG A 95 -11.92 -8.91 -9.84
CA ARG A 95 -10.64 -9.62 -9.72
C ARG A 95 -9.49 -8.73 -10.18
N ALA A 96 -8.41 -8.72 -9.39
CA ALA A 96 -7.21 -7.96 -9.72
C ALA A 96 -5.93 -8.69 -9.32
N VAL A 97 -4.87 -8.42 -10.06
CA VAL A 97 -3.48 -8.73 -9.74
C VAL A 97 -2.71 -7.43 -9.87
N TYR A 98 -1.77 -7.18 -8.96
CA TYR A 98 -0.99 -5.96 -8.97
C TYR A 98 0.48 -6.23 -9.24
N MET A 99 1.11 -5.35 -10.02
CA MET A 99 2.54 -5.12 -9.91
C MET A 99 2.74 -4.16 -8.74
N ASP A 100 3.15 -4.67 -7.59
CA ASP A 100 3.40 -3.84 -6.42
C ASP A 100 4.82 -3.28 -6.42
N LEU A 101 4.93 -1.99 -6.16
CA LEU A 101 6.16 -1.28 -5.90
C LEU A 101 6.14 -0.82 -4.44
N THR A 102 6.93 -1.48 -3.60
CA THR A 102 7.03 -1.14 -2.18
C THR A 102 8.13 -0.13 -1.94
N PHE A 103 7.80 0.96 -1.27
CA PHE A 103 8.75 2.02 -0.90
C PHE A 103 9.01 2.05 0.60
N SER A 104 10.28 2.22 0.96
CA SER A 104 10.68 2.67 2.28
C SER A 104 10.49 4.18 2.35
N CYS A 105 9.73 4.64 3.33
CA CYS A 105 9.35 6.03 3.50
C CYS A 105 9.64 6.51 4.92
N THR A 106 9.85 7.82 5.08
CA THR A 106 10.04 8.45 6.38
C THR A 106 8.92 9.45 6.65
N TRP A 107 8.29 9.35 7.82
CA TRP A 107 7.37 10.38 8.32
C TRP A 107 8.06 11.74 8.42
N ARG A 108 7.39 12.78 7.99
CA ARG A 108 7.90 14.17 8.02
C ARG A 108 7.08 15.05 8.92
N SER A 109 5.76 14.98 8.80
CA SER A 109 4.84 15.80 9.59
C SER A 109 3.42 15.24 9.58
N GLY A 110 2.57 15.80 10.42
CA GLY A 110 1.16 15.44 10.56
C GLY A 110 0.93 14.39 11.63
N GLU A 111 -0.22 14.49 12.28
CA GLU A 111 -0.74 13.46 13.18
C GLU A 111 -1.54 12.45 12.35
N ALA A 112 -1.29 11.16 12.59
CA ALA A 112 -2.00 10.10 11.90
C ALA A 112 -3.45 10.00 12.41
N TYR A 113 -4.41 9.97 11.49
CA TYR A 113 -5.82 9.77 11.80
C TYR A 113 -6.49 9.01 10.63
N VAL A 114 -7.64 8.42 10.87
CA VAL A 114 -8.46 7.81 9.81
C VAL A 114 -9.01 8.93 8.93
N ALA A 115 -8.42 9.13 7.77
CA ALA A 115 -8.71 10.27 6.90
C ALA A 115 -9.73 9.94 5.78
N ASP A 116 -9.96 8.66 5.52
CA ASP A 116 -10.95 8.18 4.54
C ASP A 116 -11.83 7.06 5.10
N ASP A 117 -12.67 6.47 4.28
CA ASP A 117 -13.62 5.42 4.65
C ASP A 117 -13.10 3.98 4.36
N GLU A 118 -11.91 3.84 3.80
CA GLU A 118 -11.29 2.53 3.55
C GLU A 118 -10.68 1.91 4.80
N SER A 119 -10.32 2.75 5.76
CA SER A 119 -9.72 2.34 7.03
C SER A 119 -10.68 2.57 8.21
N SER A 120 -10.71 1.62 9.13
CA SER A 120 -11.45 1.72 10.40
C SER A 120 -10.58 2.19 11.56
N ASP A 121 -9.27 2.13 11.41
CA ASP A 121 -8.29 2.52 12.43
C ASP A 121 -6.93 2.81 11.80
N VAL A 122 -6.08 3.54 12.51
CA VAL A 122 -4.71 3.85 12.13
C VAL A 122 -3.84 3.87 13.38
N GLY A 123 -2.61 3.39 13.27
CA GLY A 123 -1.71 3.37 14.43
C GLY A 123 -0.24 3.21 14.07
N TRP A 124 0.59 3.67 15.01
CA TRP A 124 2.02 3.45 14.99
C TRP A 124 2.35 2.21 15.79
N PHE A 125 3.10 1.29 15.19
CA PHE A 125 3.48 0.02 15.79
C PHE A 125 5.00 -0.11 15.84
N HIS A 126 5.54 -0.53 16.98
CA HIS A 126 6.96 -0.84 17.08
C HIS A 126 7.32 -1.95 16.09
N VAL A 127 8.46 -1.84 15.43
CA VAL A 127 8.88 -2.77 14.37
C VAL A 127 9.00 -4.23 14.83
N ASP A 128 9.21 -4.45 16.12
CA ASP A 128 9.28 -5.79 16.73
C ASP A 128 7.92 -6.30 17.25
N GLU A 129 6.87 -5.49 17.23
CA GLU A 129 5.55 -5.79 17.79
C GLU A 129 4.43 -5.56 16.76
N LEU A 130 4.68 -5.96 15.52
CA LEU A 130 3.69 -5.78 14.44
C LEU A 130 2.53 -6.76 14.60
N PRO A 131 1.29 -6.33 14.33
CA PRO A 131 0.14 -7.21 14.33
C PRO A 131 0.28 -8.30 13.25
N GLU A 132 -0.48 -9.39 13.44
CA GLU A 132 -0.58 -10.43 12.42
C GLU A 132 -1.15 -9.85 11.12
N MET A 133 -0.53 -10.22 9.99
CA MET A 133 -0.93 -9.77 8.66
C MET A 133 -0.57 -10.81 7.60
N HIS A 134 -1.09 -10.62 6.40
CA HIS A 134 -0.80 -11.50 5.27
C HIS A 134 0.71 -11.57 5.01
N PRO A 135 1.29 -12.78 4.75
CA PRO A 135 2.73 -12.93 4.54
C PRO A 135 3.35 -12.05 3.45
N GLU A 136 2.62 -11.78 2.37
CA GLU A 136 3.09 -10.87 1.32
C GLU A 136 3.28 -9.44 1.84
N LEU A 137 2.36 -8.95 2.68
CA LEU A 137 2.46 -7.61 3.28
C LEU A 137 3.60 -7.55 4.28
N ARG A 138 3.78 -8.61 5.09
CA ARG A 138 4.92 -8.71 5.99
C ARG A 138 6.25 -8.68 5.23
N ALA A 139 6.36 -9.41 4.12
CA ALA A 139 7.57 -9.42 3.30
C ALA A 139 7.90 -8.02 2.72
N ARG A 140 6.88 -7.21 2.37
CA ARG A 140 7.07 -5.83 1.93
C ARG A 140 7.62 -4.96 3.06
N ILE A 141 7.09 -5.09 4.26
CA ILE A 141 7.60 -4.37 5.44
C ILE A 141 9.04 -4.77 5.72
N ASP A 142 9.35 -6.07 5.71
CA ASP A 142 10.70 -6.58 5.95
C ASP A 142 11.69 -6.05 4.90
N ALA A 143 11.30 -5.97 3.64
CA ALA A 143 12.11 -5.37 2.58
C ALA A 143 12.38 -3.87 2.84
N ALA A 144 11.35 -3.13 3.25
CA ALA A 144 11.50 -1.71 3.55
C ALA A 144 12.39 -1.43 4.77
N LEU A 145 12.36 -2.32 5.77
CA LEU A 145 13.15 -2.20 7.01
C LEU A 145 14.56 -2.79 6.89
N SER A 146 14.86 -3.53 5.82
CA SER A 146 16.12 -4.29 5.69
C SER A 146 17.39 -3.43 5.64
N GLY A 147 17.29 -2.16 5.25
CA GLY A 147 18.44 -1.29 5.00
C GLY A 147 19.24 -1.63 3.72
N GLU A 148 18.76 -2.60 2.93
CA GLU A 148 19.38 -2.94 1.63
C GLU A 148 19.26 -1.78 0.64
N VAL A 149 20.31 -1.51 -0.13
CA VAL A 149 20.28 -0.46 -1.16
C VAL A 149 19.50 -0.92 -2.39
N ALA A 150 19.70 -2.18 -2.81
CA ALA A 150 18.97 -2.75 -3.93
C ALA A 150 17.56 -3.17 -3.54
N ALA A 151 16.60 -2.97 -4.43
CA ALA A 151 15.27 -3.49 -4.25
C ALA A 151 15.23 -5.02 -4.32
N ARG A 152 14.44 -5.65 -3.47
CA ARG A 152 14.18 -7.09 -3.52
C ARG A 152 13.21 -7.43 -4.65
N PHE A 153 13.47 -8.50 -5.34
CA PHE A 153 12.58 -9.06 -6.35
C PHE A 153 12.80 -10.58 -6.45
N ALA A 154 11.76 -11.30 -6.86
CA ALA A 154 11.87 -12.74 -7.09
C ALA A 154 12.67 -13.02 -8.36
N THR A 155 13.57 -14.00 -8.28
CA THR A 155 14.33 -14.51 -9.45
C THR A 155 13.73 -15.84 -9.93
N PRO A 156 13.90 -16.18 -11.24
CA PRO A 156 13.47 -17.48 -11.78
C PRO A 156 14.13 -18.66 -11.07
#